data_6c05835a0096a389634ec2ce830f6edf
#
_entry.id   6c05835a0096a389634ec2ce830f6edf
#
_cell.length_a   1.000
_cell.length_b   1.000
_cell.length_c   1.000
_cell.angle_alpha   90.00
_cell.angle_beta   90.00
_cell.angle_gamma   90.00
#
_symmetry.space_group_name_H-M   'P 1'
#
loop_
_entity.id
_entity.type
_entity.pdbx_description
1 polymer ?
#
loop_
_entity_poly.entity_id
_entity_poly.type
_entity_poly.pdbx_seq_one_letter_code
_entity_poly.pdbx_strand_id
1 'polypeptide(L)'
;MNLPKTLLVATDFSECAEQALDYAVALAGKLDAKIHLLNVIGVPSMGIPEVGVAVTNTLIESTVRTHHAELDKLASRRPSVHIEAVLRTGDARDVIVDVAREVGAELIVMGTHGRRGVRRALIGSIAESVVRTAPCPVLTIRAHKD
;
A
#
# COMPACT_ATOMS: atom_id res chain seq x y z
N MET A 1 -19.74 6.22 17.02
CA MET A 1 -18.67 5.84 16.07
C MET A 1 -18.84 6.66 14.80
N ASN A 2 -17.81 7.35 14.42
CA ASN A 2 -17.85 8.17 13.20
C ASN A 2 -17.41 7.33 11.99
N LEU A 3 -17.98 7.63 10.83
CA LEU A 3 -17.52 7.03 9.56
C LEU A 3 -16.14 7.56 9.20
N PRO A 4 -15.26 6.73 8.65
CA PRO A 4 -13.89 7.14 8.33
C PRO A 4 -13.86 8.23 7.24
N LYS A 5 -13.01 9.22 7.44
CA LYS A 5 -12.76 10.32 6.50
C LYS A 5 -11.34 10.27 5.92
N THR A 6 -10.48 9.46 6.49
CA THR A 6 -9.11 9.26 6.03
C THR A 6 -8.84 7.77 5.86
N LEU A 7 -8.65 7.34 4.62
CA LEU A 7 -8.35 5.96 4.27
C LEU A 7 -6.87 5.85 3.87
N LEU A 8 -6.22 4.78 4.32
CA LEU A 8 -4.90 4.39 3.82
C LEU A 8 -5.07 3.15 2.95
N VAL A 9 -4.62 3.22 1.71
CA VAL A 9 -4.62 2.08 0.78
C VAL A 9 -3.19 1.68 0.51
N ALA A 10 -2.83 0.45 0.83
CA ALA A 10 -1.51 -0.10 0.53
C ALA A 10 -1.55 -0.81 -0.83
N THR A 11 -0.58 -0.51 -1.69
CA THR A 11 -0.45 -1.14 -3.01
C THR A 11 0.95 -1.65 -3.25
N ASP A 12 1.05 -2.83 -3.83
CA ASP A 12 2.28 -3.40 -4.38
C ASP A 12 2.19 -3.49 -5.92
N PHE A 13 1.24 -2.77 -6.51
CA PHE A 13 0.94 -2.76 -7.95
C PHE A 13 0.41 -4.10 -8.49
N SER A 14 0.06 -5.06 -7.63
CA SER A 14 -0.58 -6.29 -8.04
C SER A 14 -2.04 -6.05 -8.42
N GLU A 15 -2.62 -7.00 -9.15
CA GLU A 15 -4.04 -6.97 -9.51
C GLU A 15 -4.94 -6.95 -8.26
N CYS A 16 -4.60 -7.74 -7.25
CA CYS A 16 -5.33 -7.75 -5.97
C CYS A 16 -5.32 -6.37 -5.30
N ALA A 17 -4.15 -5.70 -5.28
CA ALA A 17 -4.01 -4.36 -4.73
C ALA A 17 -4.81 -3.32 -5.54
N GLU A 18 -4.86 -3.46 -6.85
CA GLU A 18 -5.64 -2.56 -7.71
C GLU A 18 -7.15 -2.73 -7.47
N GLN A 19 -7.64 -3.96 -7.31
CA GLN A 19 -9.03 -4.20 -6.91
C GLN A 19 -9.35 -3.61 -5.53
N ALA A 20 -8.40 -3.69 -4.59
CA ALA A 20 -8.54 -3.07 -3.28
C ALA A 20 -8.63 -1.54 -3.40
N LEU A 21 -7.82 -0.93 -4.25
CA LEU A 21 -7.87 0.52 -4.52
C LEU A 21 -9.22 0.91 -5.14
N ASP A 22 -9.71 0.18 -6.12
CA ASP A 22 -11.01 0.45 -6.74
C ASP A 22 -12.14 0.39 -5.73
N TYR A 23 -12.11 -0.59 -4.83
CA TYR A 23 -13.08 -0.69 -3.74
C TYR A 23 -12.97 0.51 -2.78
N ALA A 24 -11.76 0.87 -2.40
CA ALA A 24 -11.52 2.03 -1.54
C ALA A 24 -11.99 3.34 -2.16
N VAL A 25 -11.81 3.51 -3.47
CA VAL A 25 -12.29 4.70 -4.21
C VAL A 25 -13.81 4.78 -4.18
N ALA A 26 -14.49 3.66 -4.44
CA ALA A 26 -15.95 3.61 -4.37
C ALA A 26 -16.45 3.94 -2.96
N LEU A 27 -15.80 3.39 -1.94
CA LEU A 27 -16.13 3.64 -0.53
C LEU A 27 -15.88 5.10 -0.15
N ALA A 28 -14.70 5.64 -0.50
CA ALA A 28 -14.32 7.03 -0.21
C ALA A 28 -15.29 8.02 -0.84
N GLY A 29 -15.75 7.75 -2.06
CA GLY A 29 -16.76 8.58 -2.72
C GLY A 29 -18.09 8.62 -1.97
N LYS A 30 -18.50 7.52 -1.38
CA LYS A 30 -19.73 7.44 -0.55
C LYS A 30 -19.58 8.11 0.81
N LEU A 31 -18.37 8.06 1.37
CA LEU A 31 -18.08 8.58 2.69
C LEU A 31 -17.59 10.04 2.67
N ASP A 32 -17.37 10.60 1.49
CA ASP A 32 -16.68 11.89 1.34
C ASP A 32 -15.34 11.88 2.10
N ALA A 33 -14.54 10.85 1.82
CA ALA A 33 -13.25 10.59 2.44
C ALA A 33 -12.10 10.81 1.45
N LYS A 34 -10.91 11.08 1.98
CA LYS A 34 -9.68 11.13 1.19
C LYS A 34 -8.89 9.82 1.33
N ILE A 35 -8.04 9.54 0.33
CA ILE A 35 -7.18 8.37 0.30
C ILE A 35 -5.71 8.79 0.33
N HIS A 36 -4.93 8.16 1.20
CA HIS A 36 -3.48 8.08 1.09
C HIS A 36 -3.14 6.75 0.43
N LEU A 37 -2.53 6.81 -0.76
CA LEU A 37 -2.13 5.62 -1.51
C LEU A 37 -0.65 5.35 -1.28
N LEU A 38 -0.35 4.30 -0.54
CA LEU A 38 0.99 3.96 -0.07
C LEU A 38 1.58 2.80 -0.86
N ASN A 39 2.80 2.99 -1.36
CA ASN A 39 3.67 1.90 -1.78
C ASN A 39 4.90 1.86 -0.87
N VAL A 40 5.29 0.67 -0.45
CA VAL A 40 6.49 0.43 0.36
C VAL A 40 7.50 -0.34 -0.47
N ILE A 41 8.67 0.27 -0.67
CA ILE A 41 9.79 -0.39 -1.35
C ILE A 41 10.60 -1.15 -0.30
N GLY A 42 10.68 -2.47 -0.45
CA GLY A 42 11.52 -3.31 0.41
C GLY A 42 12.99 -3.01 0.21
N VAL A 43 13.73 -2.87 1.31
CA VAL A 43 15.19 -2.72 1.29
C VAL A 43 15.82 -4.08 1.58
N PRO A 44 16.71 -4.58 0.71
CA PRO A 44 17.45 -5.81 1.01
C PRO A 44 18.29 -5.62 2.27
N SER A 45 18.12 -6.52 3.24
CA SER A 45 18.85 -6.48 4.53
C SER A 45 20.24 -7.14 4.46
N MET A 46 20.78 -7.37 3.28
CA MET A 46 22.09 -8.02 3.12
C MET A 46 23.22 -7.01 3.25
N GLY A 47 24.21 -7.34 4.09
CA GLY A 47 25.46 -6.58 4.17
C GLY A 47 26.08 -6.45 2.77
N ILE A 48 26.09 -5.23 2.25
CA ILE A 48 26.56 -4.94 0.89
C ILE A 48 28.04 -4.60 0.98
N PRO A 49 28.92 -5.26 0.17
CA PRO A 49 30.32 -4.83 0.03
C PRO A 49 30.38 -3.36 -0.39
N GLU A 50 31.37 -2.63 0.10
CA GLU A 50 31.54 -1.18 -0.17
C GLU A 50 31.40 -0.80 -1.66
N VAL A 51 31.83 -1.67 -2.57
CA VAL A 51 31.72 -1.46 -4.02
C VAL A 51 30.28 -1.52 -4.52
N GLY A 52 29.38 -2.21 -3.80
CA GLY A 52 27.97 -2.34 -4.16
C GLY A 52 27.09 -1.17 -3.69
N VAL A 53 27.57 -0.32 -2.79
CA VAL A 53 26.74 0.75 -2.17
C VAL A 53 26.31 1.78 -3.21
N ALA A 54 27.20 2.24 -4.09
CA ALA A 54 26.86 3.23 -5.13
C ALA A 54 25.88 2.66 -6.16
N VAL A 55 26.07 1.41 -6.58
CA VAL A 55 25.16 0.69 -7.50
C VAL A 55 23.80 0.49 -6.86
N THR A 56 23.77 0.13 -5.59
CA THR A 56 22.52 -0.07 -4.83
C THR A 56 21.76 1.24 -4.68
N ASN A 57 22.45 2.35 -4.37
CA ASN A 57 21.82 3.67 -4.28
C ASN A 57 21.22 4.11 -5.63
N THR A 58 21.91 3.89 -6.74
CA THR A 58 21.39 4.19 -8.07
C THR A 58 20.14 3.36 -8.40
N LEU A 59 20.15 2.08 -8.05
CA LEU A 59 19.00 1.18 -8.22
C LEU A 59 17.82 1.61 -7.36
N ILE A 60 18.06 2.01 -6.12
CA ILE A 60 17.02 2.52 -5.22
C ILE A 60 16.40 3.80 -5.78
N GLU A 61 17.21 4.76 -6.21
CA GLU A 61 16.73 6.01 -6.82
C GLU A 61 15.89 5.75 -8.07
N SER A 62 16.32 4.84 -8.94
CA SER A 62 15.57 4.43 -10.12
C SER A 62 14.25 3.79 -9.76
N THR A 63 14.24 2.91 -8.77
CA THR A 63 13.04 2.24 -8.27
C THR A 63 12.07 3.24 -7.66
N VAL A 64 12.57 4.18 -6.87
CA VAL A 64 11.76 5.26 -6.26
C VAL A 64 11.07 6.08 -7.35
N ARG A 65 11.79 6.50 -8.37
CA ARG A 65 11.20 7.27 -9.49
C ARG A 65 10.13 6.48 -10.23
N THR A 66 10.38 5.21 -10.52
CA THR A 66 9.45 4.33 -11.22
C THR A 66 8.18 4.10 -10.40
N HIS A 67 8.32 3.80 -9.12
CA HIS A 67 7.17 3.55 -8.25
C HIS A 67 6.38 4.81 -7.97
N HIS A 68 7.04 5.96 -7.84
CA HIS A 68 6.35 7.25 -7.68
C HIS A 68 5.50 7.57 -8.91
N ALA A 69 6.04 7.36 -10.11
CA ALA A 69 5.31 7.55 -11.37
C ALA A 69 4.11 6.59 -11.47
N GLU A 70 4.26 5.33 -11.04
CA GLU A 70 3.16 4.37 -11.01
C GLU A 70 2.05 4.77 -10.01
N LEU A 71 2.42 5.28 -8.83
CA LEU A 71 1.46 5.79 -7.86
C LEU A 71 0.67 6.98 -8.42
N ASP A 72 1.37 7.93 -9.03
CA ASP A 72 0.74 9.10 -9.65
C ASP A 72 -0.23 8.69 -10.76
N LYS A 73 0.15 7.70 -11.55
CA LYS A 73 -0.69 7.14 -12.62
C LYS A 73 -1.96 6.48 -12.07
N LEU A 74 -1.84 5.69 -11.00
CA LEU A 74 -2.98 5.08 -10.33
C LEU A 74 -3.94 6.15 -9.77
N ALA A 75 -3.40 7.19 -9.15
CA ALA A 75 -4.19 8.30 -8.60
C ALA A 75 -4.89 9.10 -9.71
N SER A 76 -4.18 9.41 -10.80
CA SER A 76 -4.72 10.22 -11.91
C SER A 76 -5.86 9.54 -12.68
N ARG A 77 -5.90 8.22 -12.67
CA ARG A 77 -7.00 7.44 -13.28
C ARG A 77 -8.30 7.46 -12.45
N ARG A 78 -8.26 7.99 -11.23
CA ARG A 78 -9.38 8.00 -10.28
C ARG A 78 -9.65 9.41 -9.75
N PRO A 79 -10.01 10.34 -10.66
CA PRO A 79 -10.12 11.77 -10.31
C PRO A 79 -11.34 12.10 -9.44
N SER A 80 -12.26 11.16 -9.26
CA SER A 80 -13.48 11.36 -8.46
C SER A 80 -13.23 11.48 -6.96
N VAL A 81 -12.06 11.07 -6.48
CA VAL A 81 -11.67 11.06 -5.07
C VAL A 81 -10.29 11.69 -4.93
N HIS A 82 -10.09 12.44 -3.84
CA HIS A 82 -8.77 12.99 -3.53
C HIS A 82 -7.82 11.87 -3.08
N ILE A 83 -6.79 11.60 -3.87
CA ILE A 83 -5.78 10.59 -3.61
C ILE A 83 -4.41 11.26 -3.49
N GLU A 84 -3.76 11.08 -2.36
CA GLU A 84 -2.41 11.54 -2.09
C GLU A 84 -1.44 10.36 -2.14
N ALA A 85 -0.47 10.41 -3.05
CA ALA A 85 0.53 9.36 -3.19
C ALA A 85 1.58 9.46 -2.09
N VAL A 86 1.89 8.33 -1.47
CA VAL A 86 2.90 8.20 -0.41
C VAL A 86 3.84 7.06 -0.76
N LEU A 87 5.14 7.34 -0.80
CA LEU A 87 6.17 6.34 -1.07
C LEU A 87 7.12 6.26 0.12
N ARG A 88 7.36 5.06 0.61
CA ARG A 88 8.26 4.80 1.73
C ARG A 88 9.15 3.60 1.42
N THR A 89 10.24 3.48 2.14
CA THR A 89 11.15 2.32 2.09
C THR A 89 11.13 1.61 3.44
N GLY A 90 11.30 0.30 3.44
CA GLY A 90 11.36 -0.49 4.66
C GLY A 90 10.60 -1.80 4.57
N ASP A 91 10.27 -2.37 5.71
CA ASP A 91 9.41 -3.54 5.79
C ASP A 91 7.94 -3.11 5.72
N ALA A 92 7.21 -3.62 4.74
CA ALA A 92 5.82 -3.24 4.51
C ALA A 92 4.91 -3.45 5.74
N ARG A 93 5.15 -4.50 6.52
CA ARG A 93 4.37 -4.80 7.73
C ARG A 93 4.42 -3.68 8.76
N ASP A 94 5.61 -3.11 8.95
CA ASP A 94 5.83 -2.03 9.91
C ASP A 94 5.48 -0.67 9.31
N VAL A 95 5.90 -0.42 8.09
CA VAL A 95 5.72 0.89 7.42
C VAL A 95 4.24 1.21 7.21
N ILE A 96 3.41 0.24 6.81
CA ILE A 96 1.97 0.46 6.65
C ILE A 96 1.34 0.94 7.96
N VAL A 97 1.69 0.31 9.07
CA VAL A 97 1.17 0.66 10.39
C VAL A 97 1.68 2.03 10.84
N ASP A 98 2.97 2.32 10.61
CA ASP A 98 3.58 3.61 10.95
C ASP A 98 2.94 4.76 10.16
N VAL A 99 2.78 4.58 8.85
CA VAL A 99 2.11 5.59 7.99
C VAL A 99 0.64 5.76 8.39
N ALA A 100 -0.05 4.69 8.75
CA ALA A 100 -1.43 4.79 9.23
C ALA A 100 -1.55 5.70 10.45
N ARG A 101 -0.60 5.59 11.40
CA ARG A 101 -0.54 6.51 12.55
C ARG A 101 -0.19 7.93 12.13
N GLU A 102 0.80 8.08 11.26
CA GLU A 102 1.30 9.37 10.78
C GLU A 102 0.23 10.20 10.10
N VAL A 103 -0.58 9.58 9.23
CA VAL A 103 -1.64 10.29 8.50
C VAL A 103 -2.99 10.31 9.23
N GLY A 104 -3.07 9.68 10.39
CA GLY A 104 -4.33 9.56 11.12
C GLY A 104 -5.37 8.75 10.38
N ALA A 105 -4.96 7.63 9.76
CA ALA A 105 -5.88 6.77 9.03
C ALA A 105 -6.94 6.19 9.96
N GLU A 106 -8.18 6.23 9.52
CA GLU A 106 -9.34 5.70 10.23
C GLU A 106 -9.81 4.36 9.64
N LEU A 107 -9.26 4.00 8.48
CA LEU A 107 -9.47 2.71 7.83
C LEU A 107 -8.26 2.40 6.93
N ILE A 108 -7.75 1.20 7.02
CA ILE A 108 -6.76 0.68 6.06
C ILE A 108 -7.49 -0.26 5.11
N VAL A 109 -7.24 -0.12 3.80
CA VAL A 109 -7.76 -1.02 2.77
C VAL A 109 -6.59 -1.63 2.02
N MET A 110 -6.56 -2.94 1.90
CA MET A 110 -5.48 -3.65 1.22
C MET A 110 -5.94 -4.99 0.66
N GLY A 111 -5.21 -5.51 -0.32
CA GLY A 111 -5.44 -6.85 -0.83
C GLY A 111 -5.03 -7.93 0.18
N THR A 112 -5.66 -9.09 0.13
CA THR A 112 -5.28 -10.24 0.96
C THR A 112 -3.96 -10.86 0.55
N HIS A 113 -3.56 -10.71 -0.75
CA HIS A 113 -2.33 -11.26 -1.33
C HIS A 113 -1.62 -10.19 -2.14
N GLY A 114 -0.28 -10.22 -2.09
CA GLY A 114 0.57 -9.42 -2.95
C GLY A 114 0.99 -10.18 -4.22
N ARG A 115 2.08 -9.72 -4.84
CA ARG A 115 2.65 -10.31 -6.06
C ARG A 115 3.02 -11.79 -5.94
N ARG A 116 3.30 -12.26 -4.72
CA ARG A 116 3.64 -13.65 -4.42
C ARG A 116 2.44 -14.43 -3.90
N GLY A 117 1.23 -14.14 -4.39
CA GLY A 117 0.01 -14.77 -3.92
C GLY A 117 0.10 -16.30 -3.90
N VAL A 118 0.06 -16.88 -2.70
CA VAL A 118 -0.03 -18.32 -2.53
C VAL A 118 -1.51 -18.68 -2.62
N ARG A 119 -1.87 -19.47 -3.63
CA ARG A 119 -3.26 -19.83 -3.94
C ARG A 119 -4.02 -20.51 -2.78
N ARG A 120 -3.30 -21.04 -1.78
CA ARG A 120 -3.88 -21.79 -0.66
C ARG A 120 -4.00 -20.98 0.63
N ALA A 121 -3.34 -19.84 0.73
CA ALA A 121 -3.44 -18.98 1.91
C ALA A 121 -4.70 -18.12 1.81
N LEU A 122 -5.49 -18.09 2.86
CA LEU A 122 -6.68 -17.24 2.95
C LEU A 122 -6.30 -15.76 3.06
N ILE A 123 -5.12 -15.48 3.60
CA ILE A 123 -4.57 -14.13 3.80
C ILE A 123 -3.04 -14.19 3.71
N GLY A 124 -2.42 -13.21 3.06
CA GLY A 124 -0.97 -13.10 2.96
C GLY A 124 -0.32 -12.62 4.26
N SER A 125 0.99 -12.83 4.39
CA SER A 125 1.73 -12.51 5.62
C SER A 125 1.70 -11.02 5.98
N ILE A 126 1.77 -10.13 4.99
CA ILE A 126 1.71 -8.68 5.21
C ILE A 126 0.32 -8.28 5.70
N ALA A 127 -0.74 -8.71 5.02
CA ALA A 127 -2.11 -8.41 5.41
C ALA A 127 -2.43 -8.95 6.81
N GLU A 128 -2.01 -10.18 7.12
CA GLU A 128 -2.18 -10.76 8.45
C GLU A 128 -1.48 -9.93 9.53
N SER A 129 -0.25 -9.52 9.31
CA SER A 129 0.50 -8.70 10.24
C SER A 129 -0.16 -7.34 10.46
N VAL A 130 -0.61 -6.69 9.39
CA VAL A 130 -1.29 -5.39 9.46
C VAL A 130 -2.60 -5.50 10.25
N VAL A 131 -3.40 -6.53 9.99
CA VAL A 131 -4.66 -6.77 10.74
C VAL A 131 -4.39 -6.88 12.24
N ARG A 132 -3.29 -7.52 12.63
CA ARG A 132 -2.94 -7.70 14.05
C ARG A 132 -2.43 -6.45 14.74
N THR A 133 -1.78 -5.53 14.01
CA THR A 133 -1.02 -4.42 14.60
C THR A 133 -1.55 -3.03 14.24
N ALA A 134 -2.52 -2.94 13.35
CA ALA A 134 -3.05 -1.67 12.86
C ALA A 134 -3.70 -0.83 13.98
N PRO A 135 -3.56 0.50 13.93
CA PRO A 135 -4.19 1.40 14.88
C PRO A 135 -5.67 1.68 14.60
N CYS A 136 -6.21 1.13 13.52
CA CYS A 136 -7.57 1.35 13.05
C CYS A 136 -8.11 0.07 12.37
N PRO A 137 -9.40 0.00 12.03
CA PRO A 137 -9.94 -1.12 11.27
C PRO A 137 -9.21 -1.36 9.96
N VAL A 138 -9.12 -2.62 9.56
CA VAL A 138 -8.49 -3.04 8.30
C VAL A 138 -9.51 -3.80 7.46
N LEU A 139 -9.72 -3.34 6.25
CA LEU A 139 -10.55 -4.00 5.26
C LEU A 139 -9.64 -4.70 4.25
N THR A 140 -9.72 -6.01 4.21
CA THR A 140 -8.97 -6.81 3.26
C THR A 140 -9.85 -7.24 2.09
N ILE A 141 -9.35 -7.06 0.88
CA ILE A 141 -10.05 -7.39 -0.36
C ILE A 141 -9.41 -8.62 -0.97
N ARG A 142 -10.23 -9.64 -1.18
CA ARG A 142 -9.81 -10.83 -1.92
C ARG A 142 -9.95 -10.56 -3.41
N ALA A 143 -8.92 -10.88 -4.20
CA ALA A 143 -9.01 -10.79 -5.64
C ALA A 143 -10.07 -11.76 -6.18
N HIS A 144 -10.97 -11.23 -7.00
CA HIS A 144 -11.88 -12.06 -7.75
C HIS A 144 -11.22 -12.41 -9.08
N LYS A 145 -11.18 -13.70 -9.39
CA LYS A 145 -10.91 -14.14 -10.76
C LYS A 145 -12.25 -14.27 -11.46
N ASP A 146 -12.40 -13.49 -12.47
CA ASP A 146 -13.49 -13.68 -13.42
C ASP A 146 -13.28 -14.95 -14.24
#